data_324e77468fca7417b7f13e88f7b0a254
#
_entry.id   324e77468fca7417b7f13e88f7b0a254
#
_cell.length_a   1.000
_cell.length_b   1.000
_cell.length_c   1.000
_cell.angle_alpha   90.00
_cell.angle_beta   90.00
_cell.angle_gamma   90.00
#
_symmetry.space_group_name_H-M   'P 1'
#
loop_
_entity.id
_entity.type
_entity.pdbx_description
1 polymer ?
#
loop_
_entity_poly.entity_id
_entity_poly.type
_entity_poly.pdbx_seq_one_letter_code
_entity_poly.pdbx_strand_id
1 'polypeptide(L)'
;MKIKDKKLPLSLLLSCLIPGVASAEAQLFGQANLSIASLDDDVGSSTAVDSHSSRVGIEGDIESKGSLKIAYRFVWQIDMADEAAASNDHIKSREQYISMKDNWGEVRIGRHDTPYKKAGKKSVEFFSDSYADWNNIITKSHDKRADSSVSYYKTLGPAKLSAMYAGGDDTPVGDNIGEISSLAANMKFGDLAFAVAYQDIDATGTATKVVVGYKLGATSVGIAAENIEPEVGLNDTTNTMISIKHKINDANTIKVTYGVEEAVAPVLKDPTMMALGIDHKLNDSATMFAYWADGSDGGLDADAGLVGDSTVLALGVVVKF
;
A
#
# COMPACT_ATOMS: atom_id res chain seq x y z
N MET A 1 41.37 22.08 -33.23
CA MET A 1 41.28 22.40 -31.76
C MET A 1 40.11 21.62 -31.21
N LYS A 2 40.36 20.48 -30.56
CA LYS A 2 39.31 19.57 -30.03
C LYS A 2 38.94 20.02 -28.64
N ILE A 3 37.71 20.47 -28.45
CA ILE A 3 37.13 20.75 -27.14
C ILE A 3 36.79 19.42 -26.48
N LYS A 4 37.47 19.08 -25.38
CA LYS A 4 37.15 17.93 -24.54
C LYS A 4 35.95 18.31 -23.67
N ASP A 5 34.85 17.62 -23.87
CA ASP A 5 33.69 17.65 -23.02
C ASP A 5 34.05 17.07 -21.62
N LYS A 6 34.23 17.97 -20.66
CA LYS A 6 34.32 17.62 -19.26
C LYS A 6 32.88 17.45 -18.73
N LYS A 7 32.39 16.22 -18.62
CA LYS A 7 31.19 15.92 -17.85
C LYS A 7 31.48 16.24 -16.38
N LEU A 8 30.89 17.31 -15.86
CA LEU A 8 30.87 17.55 -14.40
C LEU A 8 30.06 16.43 -13.74
N PRO A 9 30.57 15.81 -12.67
CA PRO A 9 29.80 14.81 -11.94
C PRO A 9 28.59 15.48 -11.28
N LEU A 10 27.41 14.92 -11.50
CA LEU A 10 26.11 15.38 -10.97
C LEU A 10 26.09 15.48 -9.44
N SER A 11 27.00 14.80 -8.76
CA SER A 11 27.20 14.85 -7.30
C SER A 11 27.72 16.20 -6.77
N LEU A 12 28.24 17.08 -7.62
CA LEU A 12 28.78 18.38 -7.19
C LEU A 12 27.73 19.51 -7.20
N LEU A 13 26.57 19.31 -7.78
CA LEU A 13 25.52 20.31 -7.88
C LEU A 13 24.55 20.33 -6.70
N LEU A 14 24.55 19.28 -5.88
CA LEU A 14 23.63 19.18 -4.72
C LEU A 14 24.26 19.72 -3.41
N SER A 15 25.56 19.95 -3.37
CA SER A 15 26.28 20.37 -2.16
C SER A 15 26.49 21.88 -1.99
N CYS A 16 26.04 22.74 -2.93
CA CYS A 16 26.35 24.14 -2.92
C CYS A 16 25.22 25.13 -2.58
N LEU A 17 24.10 24.66 -2.10
CA LEU A 17 22.99 25.53 -1.74
C LEU A 17 22.41 25.17 -0.38
N ILE A 18 23.08 25.52 0.71
CA ILE A 18 22.46 26.06 1.93
C ILE A 18 23.55 26.27 3.01
N PRO A 19 24.06 27.47 3.21
CA PRO A 19 24.79 27.84 4.43
C PRO A 19 23.76 28.19 5.50
N GLY A 20 23.65 27.39 6.58
CA GLY A 20 23.08 27.85 7.83
C GLY A 20 21.70 27.37 8.20
N VAL A 21 21.23 26.23 7.72
CA VAL A 21 20.06 25.54 8.26
C VAL A 21 20.54 24.38 9.15
N ALA A 22 19.99 24.25 10.36
CA ALA A 22 20.13 23.07 11.20
C ALA A 22 20.01 21.83 10.31
N SER A 23 20.98 20.93 10.37
CA SER A 23 21.10 19.82 9.41
C SER A 23 19.90 18.88 9.50
N ALA A 24 18.89 19.15 8.68
CA ALA A 24 17.90 18.15 8.33
C ALA A 24 18.62 17.14 7.46
N GLU A 25 18.89 15.95 7.97
CA GLU A 25 19.48 14.88 7.19
C GLU A 25 18.37 14.33 6.27
N ALA A 26 18.33 14.84 5.04
CA ALA A 26 17.38 14.37 4.03
C ALA A 26 17.84 12.99 3.51
N GLN A 27 17.02 11.99 3.67
CA GLN A 27 17.25 10.64 3.17
C GLN A 27 16.46 10.41 1.89
N LEU A 28 17.17 10.08 0.81
CA LEU A 28 16.56 9.54 -0.41
C LEU A 28 16.31 8.04 -0.20
N PHE A 29 15.13 7.58 -0.55
CA PHE A 29 14.78 6.16 -0.51
C PHE A 29 13.88 5.80 -1.67
N GLY A 30 13.77 4.51 -1.98
CA GLY A 30 12.89 4.07 -3.03
C GLY A 30 12.73 2.56 -3.12
N GLN A 31 11.90 2.17 -4.08
CA GLN A 31 11.66 0.78 -4.43
C GLN A 31 11.40 0.69 -5.93
N ALA A 32 12.11 -0.20 -6.59
CA ALA A 32 11.76 -0.70 -7.92
C ALA A 32 11.13 -2.09 -7.74
N ASN A 33 9.91 -2.30 -8.24
CA ASN A 33 9.18 -3.56 -8.19
C ASN A 33 8.65 -3.86 -9.59
N LEU A 34 9.29 -4.79 -10.28
CA LEU A 34 9.00 -5.15 -11.66
C LEU A 34 8.75 -6.65 -11.76
N SER A 35 7.78 -7.03 -12.58
CA SER A 35 7.54 -8.42 -12.95
C SER A 35 7.34 -8.60 -14.45
N ILE A 36 7.63 -9.81 -14.93
CA ILE A 36 7.07 -10.36 -16.16
C ILE A 36 5.99 -11.34 -15.76
N ALA A 37 4.81 -11.22 -16.36
CA ALA A 37 3.67 -12.05 -16.06
C ALA A 37 3.04 -12.62 -17.32
N SER A 38 2.59 -13.88 -17.23
CA SER A 38 1.62 -14.47 -18.14
C SER A 38 0.25 -14.27 -17.50
N LEU A 39 -0.63 -13.62 -18.23
CA LEU A 39 -1.99 -13.29 -17.86
C LEU A 39 -2.93 -14.10 -18.74
N ASP A 40 -3.94 -14.71 -18.15
CA ASP A 40 -5.01 -15.43 -18.83
C ASP A 40 -6.34 -15.04 -18.19
N ASP A 41 -7.30 -14.61 -19.01
CA ASP A 41 -8.63 -14.19 -18.55
C ASP A 41 -9.72 -14.62 -19.54
N ASP A 42 -10.98 -14.26 -19.28
CA ASP A 42 -12.12 -14.60 -20.13
C ASP A 42 -12.03 -14.01 -21.56
N VAL A 43 -11.13 -13.05 -21.79
CA VAL A 43 -10.93 -12.39 -23.09
C VAL A 43 -9.79 -13.07 -23.88
N GLY A 44 -8.76 -13.55 -23.20
CA GLY A 44 -7.61 -14.21 -23.82
C GLY A 44 -6.35 -14.18 -22.97
N SER A 45 -5.26 -14.65 -23.55
CA SER A 45 -3.96 -14.73 -22.89
C SER A 45 -3.01 -13.66 -23.39
N SER A 46 -2.22 -13.07 -22.48
CA SER A 46 -1.20 -12.08 -22.80
C SER A 46 0.06 -12.25 -21.94
N THR A 47 1.11 -11.54 -22.31
CA THR A 47 2.32 -11.43 -21.49
C THR A 47 2.60 -9.96 -21.28
N ALA A 48 2.80 -9.57 -20.03
CA ALA A 48 3.07 -8.18 -19.64
C ALA A 48 4.39 -8.07 -18.86
N VAL A 49 4.99 -6.90 -18.92
CA VAL A 49 6.03 -6.46 -17.99
C VAL A 49 5.46 -5.28 -17.22
N ASP A 50 5.31 -5.40 -15.89
CA ASP A 50 4.60 -4.42 -15.10
C ASP A 50 5.44 -3.86 -13.96
N SER A 51 5.13 -2.60 -13.64
CA SER A 51 5.70 -1.85 -12.53
C SER A 51 4.69 -1.78 -11.39
N HIS A 52 4.92 -2.57 -10.34
CA HIS A 52 4.01 -2.68 -9.20
C HIS A 52 4.34 -1.64 -8.12
N SER A 53 3.75 -0.45 -8.24
CA SER A 53 3.94 0.63 -7.24
C SER A 53 5.42 0.96 -6.98
N SER A 54 6.27 0.92 -8.00
CA SER A 54 7.64 1.44 -7.93
C SER A 54 7.61 2.90 -7.51
N ARG A 55 8.54 3.32 -6.67
CA ARG A 55 8.47 4.63 -6.04
C ARG A 55 9.83 5.17 -5.61
N VAL A 56 9.91 6.49 -5.56
CA VAL A 56 11.00 7.24 -4.96
C VAL A 56 10.45 8.20 -3.93
N GLY A 57 11.20 8.47 -2.89
CA GLY A 57 10.80 9.41 -1.85
C GLY A 57 11.98 10.09 -1.20
N ILE A 58 11.67 11.20 -0.54
CA ILE A 58 12.59 11.95 0.30
C ILE A 58 11.91 12.12 1.65
N GLU A 59 12.61 11.78 2.72
CA GLU A 59 12.16 12.02 4.09
C GLU A 59 13.28 12.60 4.94
N GLY A 60 12.92 13.26 6.02
CA GLY A 60 13.90 13.80 6.95
C GLY A 60 13.27 14.35 8.20
N ASP A 61 14.10 14.43 9.24
CA ASP A 61 13.75 15.01 10.52
C ASP A 61 14.33 16.43 10.62
N ILE A 62 13.55 17.35 11.15
CA ILE A 62 13.97 18.73 11.43
C ILE A 62 14.18 18.83 12.94
N GLU A 63 15.40 19.16 13.35
CA GLU A 63 15.66 19.42 14.76
C GLU A 63 14.85 20.62 15.24
N SER A 64 14.13 20.47 16.33
CA SER A 64 13.43 21.53 17.00
C SER A 64 13.95 21.74 18.43
N LYS A 65 13.63 22.87 19.01
CA LYS A 65 13.96 23.12 20.43
C LYS A 65 13.03 22.28 21.32
N GLY A 66 13.61 21.57 22.28
CA GLY A 66 12.86 20.74 23.24
C GLY A 66 12.60 19.30 22.74
N SER A 67 11.46 18.74 23.13
CA SER A 67 11.07 17.35 22.83
C SER A 67 10.28 17.19 21.54
N LEU A 68 9.84 18.28 20.93
CA LEU A 68 9.06 18.26 19.69
C LEU A 68 9.94 17.78 18.53
N LYS A 69 9.51 16.74 17.85
CA LYS A 69 10.10 16.24 16.61
C LYS A 69 9.23 16.66 15.45
N ILE A 70 9.85 17.25 14.44
CA ILE A 70 9.19 17.62 13.19
C ILE A 70 9.83 16.78 12.10
N ALA A 71 9.02 16.12 11.26
CA ALA A 71 9.51 15.36 10.12
C ALA A 71 8.68 15.69 8.88
N TYR A 72 9.27 15.45 7.73
CA TYR A 72 8.58 15.53 6.45
C TYR A 72 8.79 14.25 5.66
N ARG A 73 7.83 13.95 4.77
CA ARG A 73 7.91 12.81 3.86
C ARG A 73 7.21 13.14 2.56
N PHE A 74 7.94 12.93 1.45
CA PHE A 74 7.44 13.08 0.10
C PHE A 74 7.72 11.81 -0.69
N VAL A 75 6.70 11.19 -1.26
CA VAL A 75 6.79 9.94 -2.01
C VAL A 75 6.01 10.07 -3.30
N TRP A 76 6.63 9.65 -4.40
CA TRP A 76 6.00 9.55 -5.72
C TRP A 76 6.10 8.12 -6.23
N GLN A 77 5.02 7.63 -6.81
CA GLN A 77 5.04 6.42 -7.60
C GLN A 77 5.59 6.76 -8.99
N ILE A 78 6.41 5.85 -9.51
CA ILE A 78 7.00 5.96 -10.84
C ILE A 78 6.61 4.69 -11.60
N ASP A 79 6.03 4.84 -12.78
CA ASP A 79 5.90 3.73 -13.68
C ASP A 79 7.25 3.50 -14.37
N MET A 80 7.75 2.26 -14.30
CA MET A 80 9.05 1.87 -14.84
C MET A 80 8.91 0.90 -16.02
N ALA A 81 7.71 0.43 -16.31
CA ALA A 81 7.47 -0.60 -17.32
C ALA A 81 6.81 -0.03 -18.58
N ASP A 82 6.04 1.02 -18.44
CA ASP A 82 5.20 1.53 -19.51
C ASP A 82 5.54 2.99 -19.83
N GLU A 83 5.59 3.32 -21.12
CA GLU A 83 5.56 4.69 -21.60
C GLU A 83 4.09 5.08 -21.67
N ALA A 84 3.56 5.75 -20.64
CA ALA A 84 2.16 6.11 -20.53
C ALA A 84 1.66 6.81 -21.80
N ALA A 85 1.08 6.05 -22.67
CA ALA A 85 0.74 6.47 -24.02
C ALA A 85 -0.37 7.51 -24.09
N ALA A 86 -1.10 7.77 -23.03
CA ALA A 86 -2.28 8.63 -23.06
C ALA A 86 -2.39 9.70 -21.97
N SER A 87 -1.71 9.60 -20.83
CA SER A 87 -1.98 10.46 -19.68
C SER A 87 -0.83 11.28 -19.16
N ASN A 88 0.40 11.15 -19.64
CA ASN A 88 1.61 11.79 -19.08
C ASN A 88 1.84 11.52 -17.58
N ASP A 89 1.16 10.55 -16.99
CA ASP A 89 1.14 10.27 -15.55
C ASP A 89 2.17 9.21 -15.13
N HIS A 90 3.40 9.34 -15.61
CA HIS A 90 4.51 8.48 -15.16
C HIS A 90 4.86 8.67 -13.68
N ILE A 91 4.45 9.81 -13.10
CA ILE A 91 4.73 10.15 -11.71
C ILE A 91 3.42 10.50 -11.01
N LYS A 92 3.00 9.64 -10.08
CA LYS A 92 1.80 9.85 -9.25
C LYS A 92 2.17 10.21 -7.82
N SER A 93 1.48 11.18 -7.24
CA SER A 93 1.64 11.54 -5.83
C SER A 93 1.17 10.41 -4.92
N ARG A 94 1.99 10.03 -3.94
CA ARG A 94 1.63 9.05 -2.89
C ARG A 94 1.49 9.72 -1.53
N GLU A 95 2.54 9.68 -0.71
CA GLU A 95 2.55 10.32 0.61
C GLU A 95 3.28 11.65 0.53
N GLN A 96 2.64 12.72 0.97
CA GLN A 96 3.23 14.07 1.02
C GLN A 96 2.69 14.78 2.25
N TYR A 97 3.44 14.69 3.35
CA TYR A 97 3.00 15.25 4.62
C TYR A 97 4.15 15.78 5.47
N ILE A 98 3.77 16.62 6.42
CA ILE A 98 4.60 17.04 7.55
C ILE A 98 4.01 16.41 8.81
N SER A 99 4.87 15.93 9.71
CA SER A 99 4.47 15.43 11.02
C SER A 99 5.10 16.21 12.18
N MET A 100 4.35 16.30 13.26
CA MET A 100 4.80 16.86 14.54
C MET A 100 4.51 15.84 15.64
N LYS A 101 5.54 15.48 16.39
CA LYS A 101 5.45 14.42 17.41
C LYS A 101 6.10 14.84 18.72
N ASP A 102 5.41 14.58 19.82
CA ASP A 102 5.90 14.74 21.19
C ASP A 102 5.21 13.74 22.13
N ASN A 103 5.33 13.96 23.46
CA ASN A 103 4.69 13.15 24.51
C ASN A 103 3.17 13.03 24.35
N TRP A 104 2.52 14.03 23.79
CA TRP A 104 1.08 14.02 23.53
C TRP A 104 0.69 13.09 22.37
N GLY A 105 1.59 12.72 21.48
CA GLY A 105 1.35 11.89 20.30
C GLY A 105 1.98 12.46 19.06
N GLU A 106 1.41 12.15 17.87
CA GLU A 106 1.87 12.61 16.57
C GLU A 106 0.68 13.16 15.77
N VAL A 107 0.81 14.35 15.22
CA VAL A 107 -0.09 14.93 14.21
C VAL A 107 0.60 14.90 12.86
N ARG A 108 -0.12 14.51 11.81
CA ARG A 108 0.30 14.61 10.41
C ARG A 108 -0.66 15.49 9.65
N ILE A 109 -0.12 16.31 8.75
CA ILE A 109 -0.89 17.21 7.88
C ILE A 109 -0.40 17.00 6.45
N GLY A 110 -1.32 16.73 5.52
CA GLY A 110 -1.03 16.52 4.10
C GLY A 110 -1.65 15.24 3.56
N ARG A 111 -1.16 14.77 2.40
CA ARG A 111 -1.63 13.55 1.74
C ARG A 111 -0.93 12.32 2.32
N HIS A 112 -1.69 11.36 2.87
CA HIS A 112 -1.15 10.08 3.34
C HIS A 112 -2.22 9.00 3.48
N ASP A 113 -1.77 7.74 3.62
CA ASP A 113 -2.65 6.59 3.80
C ASP A 113 -3.56 6.75 5.01
N THR A 114 -4.83 6.37 4.85
CA THR A 114 -5.80 6.41 5.95
C THR A 114 -5.45 5.40 7.06
N PRO A 115 -5.88 5.64 8.32
CA PRO A 115 -5.81 4.66 9.39
C PRO A 115 -6.42 3.32 9.00
N TYR A 116 -7.56 3.32 8.32
CA TYR A 116 -8.26 2.14 7.83
C TYR A 116 -7.37 1.31 6.91
N LYS A 117 -6.81 1.91 5.85
CA LYS A 117 -5.89 1.26 4.92
C LYS A 117 -4.71 0.57 5.63
N LYS A 118 -4.15 1.20 6.64
CA LYS A 118 -2.96 0.70 7.37
C LYS A 118 -3.30 -0.35 8.43
N ALA A 119 -4.57 -0.45 8.87
CA ALA A 119 -4.97 -1.32 9.97
C ALA A 119 -4.77 -2.80 9.62
N GLY A 120 -3.93 -3.49 10.41
CA GLY A 120 -3.67 -4.91 10.29
C GLY A 120 -2.90 -5.35 9.04
N LYS A 121 -2.63 -4.45 8.07
CA LYS A 121 -2.04 -4.74 6.77
C LYS A 121 -0.85 -5.71 6.85
N LYS A 122 0.11 -5.46 7.74
CA LYS A 122 1.33 -6.29 7.89
C LYS A 122 1.07 -7.74 8.32
N SER A 123 -0.12 -8.04 8.83
CA SER A 123 -0.48 -9.36 9.34
C SER A 123 -1.10 -10.27 8.29
N VAL A 124 -1.65 -9.72 7.20
CA VAL A 124 -2.41 -10.45 6.18
C VAL A 124 -1.87 -10.23 4.77
N GLU A 125 -1.45 -9.01 4.43
CA GLU A 125 -0.96 -8.67 3.11
C GLU A 125 0.45 -9.22 2.89
N PHE A 126 0.55 -10.41 2.29
CA PHE A 126 1.84 -11.03 1.97
C PHE A 126 2.20 -10.96 0.49
N PHE A 127 1.28 -10.53 -0.38
CA PHE A 127 1.47 -10.29 -1.80
C PHE A 127 1.33 -8.79 -2.17
N SER A 128 1.84 -7.92 -1.30
CA SER A 128 1.78 -6.47 -1.47
C SER A 128 2.40 -6.00 -2.78
N ASP A 129 1.75 -4.99 -3.37
CA ASP A 129 2.18 -4.42 -4.63
C ASP A 129 2.38 -5.52 -5.72
N SER A 130 1.34 -6.33 -6.00
CA SER A 130 1.31 -7.40 -7.01
C SER A 130 -0.13 -7.61 -7.51
N TYR A 131 -0.34 -8.44 -8.54
CA TYR A 131 -1.69 -8.81 -9.01
C TYR A 131 -2.54 -9.51 -7.94
N ALA A 132 -1.93 -10.12 -6.93
CA ALA A 132 -2.61 -10.75 -5.79
C ALA A 132 -2.56 -9.90 -4.52
N ASP A 133 -2.55 -8.57 -4.66
CA ASP A 133 -2.61 -7.66 -3.51
C ASP A 133 -3.92 -7.87 -2.73
N TRP A 134 -3.88 -7.70 -1.43
CA TRP A 134 -5.06 -7.92 -0.58
C TRP A 134 -6.23 -6.97 -0.90
N ASN A 135 -5.94 -5.80 -1.49
CA ASN A 135 -6.96 -4.82 -1.87
C ASN A 135 -7.87 -5.27 -3.02
N ASN A 136 -7.60 -6.40 -3.65
CA ASN A 136 -8.54 -7.03 -4.56
C ASN A 136 -9.78 -7.58 -3.83
N ILE A 137 -9.65 -7.93 -2.56
CA ILE A 137 -10.73 -8.47 -1.72
C ILE A 137 -10.98 -7.59 -0.50
N ILE A 138 -9.93 -7.25 0.26
CA ILE A 138 -10.01 -6.46 1.48
C ILE A 138 -9.65 -5.00 1.16
N THR A 139 -10.34 -4.06 1.73
CA THR A 139 -10.21 -2.61 1.56
C THR A 139 -10.74 -2.03 0.25
N LYS A 140 -10.69 -2.71 -0.87
CA LYS A 140 -11.24 -2.30 -2.20
C LYS A 140 -11.54 -0.78 -2.33
N SER A 141 -12.79 -0.39 -2.32
CA SER A 141 -13.25 0.99 -2.41
C SER A 141 -12.73 1.91 -1.29
N HIS A 142 -12.29 1.34 -0.17
CA HIS A 142 -11.79 2.04 1.02
C HIS A 142 -10.25 2.04 1.14
N ASP A 143 -9.51 1.52 0.15
CA ASP A 143 -8.03 1.58 0.09
C ASP A 143 -7.54 2.98 -0.29
N LYS A 144 -7.75 3.97 0.57
CA LYS A 144 -7.54 5.38 0.24
C LYS A 144 -6.26 5.98 0.81
N ARG A 145 -5.76 6.90 0.04
CA ARG A 145 -4.76 7.89 0.45
C ARG A 145 -5.44 9.26 0.35
N ALA A 146 -5.69 9.87 1.52
CA ALA A 146 -6.51 11.05 1.60
C ALA A 146 -5.69 12.33 1.37
N ASP A 147 -6.20 13.20 0.50
CA ASP A 147 -5.74 14.57 0.34
C ASP A 147 -6.28 15.47 1.44
N SER A 148 -5.73 16.65 1.61
CA SER A 148 -6.20 17.70 2.54
C SER A 148 -6.51 17.15 3.93
N SER A 149 -5.66 16.22 4.43
CA SER A 149 -5.96 15.45 5.63
C SER A 149 -5.15 15.88 6.85
N VAL A 150 -5.75 15.69 8.02
CA VAL A 150 -5.11 15.78 9.34
C VAL A 150 -5.31 14.47 10.05
N SER A 151 -4.23 13.89 10.55
CA SER A 151 -4.28 12.67 11.36
C SER A 151 -3.63 12.85 12.70
N TYR A 152 -4.15 12.10 13.69
CA TYR A 152 -3.57 11.99 15.01
C TYR A 152 -3.25 10.54 15.35
N TYR A 153 -2.08 10.33 15.93
CA TYR A 153 -1.59 9.02 16.36
C TYR A 153 -1.15 9.06 17.82
N LYS A 154 -1.57 8.07 18.59
CA LYS A 154 -1.15 7.90 19.98
C LYS A 154 -0.91 6.44 20.31
N THR A 155 0.23 6.15 20.95
CA THR A 155 0.50 4.82 21.49
C THR A 155 0.15 4.81 22.98
N LEU A 156 -0.67 3.85 23.38
CA LEU A 156 -1.11 3.61 24.77
C LEU A 156 -0.86 2.14 25.11
N GLY A 157 0.23 1.87 25.80
CA GLY A 157 0.64 0.49 26.08
C GLY A 157 0.79 -0.33 24.79
N PRO A 158 0.09 -1.46 24.64
CA PRO A 158 0.17 -2.32 23.46
C PRO A 158 -0.61 -1.77 22.27
N ALA A 159 -1.44 -0.73 22.45
CA ALA A 159 -2.33 -0.20 21.43
C ALA A 159 -1.75 1.06 20.78
N LYS A 160 -1.74 1.08 19.44
CA LYS A 160 -1.54 2.28 18.63
C LYS A 160 -2.88 2.71 18.06
N LEU A 161 -3.40 3.83 18.56
CA LEU A 161 -4.63 4.46 18.09
C LEU A 161 -4.30 5.46 16.99
N SER A 162 -5.18 5.59 16.00
CA SER A 162 -5.09 6.58 14.93
C SER A 162 -6.46 7.06 14.52
N ALA A 163 -6.55 8.36 14.22
CA ALA A 163 -7.73 9.02 13.70
C ALA A 163 -7.31 9.95 12.55
N MET A 164 -8.15 10.08 11.53
CA MET A 164 -7.95 10.98 10.40
C MET A 164 -9.27 11.64 10.04
N TYR A 165 -9.17 12.89 9.67
CA TYR A 165 -10.19 13.62 8.93
C TYR A 165 -9.55 14.22 7.67
N ALA A 166 -10.23 14.08 6.54
CA ALA A 166 -9.88 14.74 5.30
C ALA A 166 -11.10 15.51 4.80
N GLY A 167 -10.91 16.79 4.51
CA GLY A 167 -11.96 17.60 3.90
C GLY A 167 -12.13 17.22 2.43
N GLY A 168 -13.36 16.99 2.02
CA GLY A 168 -13.73 16.86 0.62
C GLY A 168 -13.76 18.22 -0.07
N ASP A 169 -13.70 18.22 -1.39
CA ASP A 169 -14.02 19.40 -2.21
C ASP A 169 -15.47 19.27 -2.71
N ASP A 170 -16.26 20.34 -2.63
CA ASP A 170 -17.66 20.37 -3.06
C ASP A 170 -17.83 20.15 -4.59
N THR A 171 -16.73 20.14 -5.32
CA THR A 171 -16.72 19.83 -6.76
C THR A 171 -15.87 18.57 -7.01
N PRO A 172 -16.49 17.41 -7.24
CA PRO A 172 -15.76 16.20 -7.57
C PRO A 172 -15.13 16.34 -8.96
N VAL A 173 -13.85 16.75 -8.98
CA VAL A 173 -13.02 16.75 -10.19
C VAL A 173 -11.83 15.81 -9.92
N GLY A 174 -11.78 14.68 -10.61
CA GLY A 174 -10.73 13.68 -10.44
C GLY A 174 -10.98 12.75 -9.25
N ASP A 175 -9.91 12.42 -8.50
CA ASP A 175 -9.94 11.51 -7.35
C ASP A 175 -10.54 12.11 -6.07
N ASN A 176 -11.23 13.24 -6.14
CA ASN A 176 -11.91 13.85 -5.00
C ASN A 176 -13.15 13.05 -4.62
N ILE A 177 -13.02 12.29 -3.55
CA ILE A 177 -14.00 11.32 -3.06
C ILE A 177 -14.83 11.84 -1.88
N GLY A 178 -14.96 13.16 -1.73
CA GLY A 178 -15.68 13.76 -0.61
C GLY A 178 -14.89 13.72 0.71
N GLU A 179 -15.59 13.95 1.82
CA GLU A 179 -15.00 13.90 3.15
C GLU A 179 -14.65 12.46 3.55
N ILE A 180 -13.53 12.31 4.28
CA ILE A 180 -13.14 11.02 4.85
C ILE A 180 -12.96 11.16 6.35
N SER A 181 -13.64 10.30 7.09
CA SER A 181 -13.38 10.05 8.51
C SER A 181 -12.84 8.63 8.69
N SER A 182 -11.68 8.47 9.31
CA SER A 182 -11.06 7.15 9.47
C SER A 182 -10.45 6.97 10.86
N LEU A 183 -10.74 5.83 11.47
CA LEU A 183 -10.29 5.45 12.81
C LEU A 183 -9.65 4.07 12.77
N ALA A 184 -8.59 3.84 13.54
CA ALA A 184 -8.05 2.51 13.73
C ALA A 184 -7.37 2.34 15.10
N ALA A 185 -7.41 1.11 15.59
CA ALA A 185 -6.60 0.63 16.70
C ALA A 185 -5.81 -0.60 16.27
N ASN A 186 -4.49 -0.54 16.39
CA ASN A 186 -3.60 -1.68 16.17
C ASN A 186 -2.99 -2.07 17.50
N MET A 187 -3.11 -3.34 17.90
CA MET A 187 -2.63 -3.86 19.17
C MET A 187 -1.66 -5.02 18.95
N LYS A 188 -0.69 -5.16 19.84
CA LYS A 188 0.27 -6.26 19.79
C LYS A 188 0.51 -6.82 21.19
N PHE A 189 0.31 -8.14 21.34
CA PHE A 189 0.50 -8.92 22.56
C PHE A 189 1.44 -10.10 22.26
N GLY A 190 2.74 -9.90 22.44
CA GLY A 190 3.71 -10.91 22.03
C GLY A 190 3.66 -11.18 20.53
N ASP A 191 3.34 -12.41 20.17
CA ASP A 191 3.22 -12.86 18.77
C ASP A 191 1.82 -12.66 18.17
N LEU A 192 0.84 -12.26 19.00
CA LEU A 192 -0.52 -11.92 18.56
C LEU A 192 -0.60 -10.46 18.17
N ALA A 193 -1.09 -10.18 16.97
CA ALA A 193 -1.45 -8.86 16.47
C ALA A 193 -2.96 -8.81 16.25
N PHE A 194 -3.58 -7.70 16.60
CA PHE A 194 -5.00 -7.44 16.42
C PHE A 194 -5.18 -6.02 15.89
N ALA A 195 -6.07 -5.82 14.93
CA ALA A 195 -6.45 -4.50 14.48
C ALA A 195 -7.96 -4.42 14.26
N VAL A 196 -8.51 -3.26 14.54
CA VAL A 196 -9.87 -2.87 14.18
C VAL A 196 -9.83 -1.49 13.56
N ALA A 197 -10.63 -1.28 12.52
CA ALA A 197 -10.70 0.00 11.83
C ALA A 197 -12.12 0.26 11.32
N TYR A 198 -12.45 1.55 11.26
CA TYR A 198 -13.66 2.09 10.68
C TYR A 198 -13.29 3.22 9.73
N GLN A 199 -13.97 3.33 8.61
CA GLN A 199 -13.84 4.44 7.68
C GLN A 199 -15.21 4.79 7.11
N ASP A 200 -15.45 6.07 6.98
CA ASP A 200 -16.59 6.66 6.32
C ASP A 200 -16.06 7.56 5.21
N ILE A 201 -16.54 7.35 4.00
CA ILE A 201 -16.20 8.14 2.82
C ILE A 201 -17.49 8.64 2.23
N ASP A 202 -17.68 9.96 2.25
CA ASP A 202 -18.82 10.60 1.63
C ASP A 202 -19.03 10.10 0.18
N ALA A 203 -20.28 9.83 -0.21
CA ALA A 203 -20.67 9.26 -1.49
C ALA A 203 -20.14 7.83 -1.80
N THR A 204 -19.34 7.21 -0.93
CA THR A 204 -18.86 5.83 -1.09
C THR A 204 -19.51 4.90 -0.07
N GLY A 205 -19.69 5.37 1.17
CA GLY A 205 -20.26 4.62 2.27
C GLY A 205 -19.26 4.30 3.36
N THR A 206 -19.63 3.36 4.22
CA THR A 206 -18.84 2.99 5.41
C THR A 206 -18.18 1.63 5.26
N ALA A 207 -17.06 1.45 5.94
CA ALA A 207 -16.39 0.17 6.05
C ALA A 207 -15.87 -0.09 7.46
N THR A 208 -16.02 -1.32 7.92
CA THR A 208 -15.49 -1.80 9.20
C THR A 208 -14.62 -3.02 8.95
N LYS A 209 -13.43 -3.05 9.56
CA LYS A 209 -12.47 -4.15 9.37
C LYS A 209 -11.89 -4.62 10.68
N VAL A 210 -11.74 -5.95 10.81
CA VAL A 210 -11.03 -6.63 11.88
C VAL A 210 -9.94 -7.50 11.28
N VAL A 211 -8.73 -7.41 11.84
CA VAL A 211 -7.59 -8.24 11.41
C VAL A 211 -6.94 -8.88 12.62
N VAL A 212 -6.67 -10.17 12.51
CA VAL A 212 -5.92 -10.95 13.50
C VAL A 212 -4.69 -11.55 12.82
N GLY A 213 -3.53 -11.38 13.42
CA GLY A 213 -2.29 -12.00 12.97
C GLY A 213 -1.62 -12.75 14.11
N TYR A 214 -1.07 -13.93 13.83
CA TYR A 214 -0.33 -14.72 14.79
C TYR A 214 0.98 -15.23 14.20
N LYS A 215 2.06 -15.11 14.95
CA LYS A 215 3.38 -15.61 14.57
C LYS A 215 3.73 -16.86 15.37
N LEU A 216 3.83 -18.01 14.70
CA LEU A 216 4.23 -19.28 15.27
C LEU A 216 5.60 -19.68 14.73
N GLY A 217 6.66 -19.30 15.43
CA GLY A 217 8.03 -19.57 15.00
C GLY A 217 8.33 -18.95 13.63
N ALA A 218 8.62 -19.82 12.64
CA ALA A 218 8.88 -19.42 11.26
C ALA A 218 7.61 -19.11 10.44
N THR A 219 6.43 -19.45 10.96
CA THR A 219 5.14 -19.29 10.29
C THR A 219 4.42 -18.04 10.80
N SER A 220 3.81 -17.28 9.91
CA SER A 220 2.87 -16.22 10.25
C SER A 220 1.52 -16.52 9.58
N VAL A 221 0.45 -16.40 10.32
CA VAL A 221 -0.93 -16.57 9.85
C VAL A 221 -1.67 -15.26 10.09
N GLY A 222 -2.44 -14.82 9.13
CA GLY A 222 -3.29 -13.65 9.24
C GLY A 222 -4.69 -13.92 8.71
N ILE A 223 -5.68 -13.35 9.38
CA ILE A 223 -7.09 -13.39 8.97
C ILE A 223 -7.60 -11.95 8.99
N ALA A 224 -8.31 -11.55 7.94
CA ALA A 224 -9.05 -10.30 7.87
C ALA A 224 -10.51 -10.58 7.59
N ALA A 225 -11.39 -9.81 8.22
CA ALA A 225 -12.81 -9.74 7.91
C ALA A 225 -13.21 -8.27 7.82
N GLU A 226 -13.99 -7.93 6.81
CA GLU A 226 -14.42 -6.58 6.48
C GLU A 226 -15.89 -6.58 6.11
N ASN A 227 -16.62 -5.56 6.55
CA ASN A 227 -17.96 -5.27 6.07
C ASN A 227 -17.94 -3.89 5.42
N ILE A 228 -18.48 -3.79 4.21
CA ILE A 228 -18.64 -2.55 3.44
C ILE A 228 -20.12 -2.31 3.24
N GLU A 229 -20.57 -1.12 3.63
CA GLU A 229 -21.96 -0.63 3.49
C GLU A 229 -21.94 0.57 2.54
N PRO A 230 -22.21 0.39 1.22
CA PRO A 230 -22.21 1.48 0.25
C PRO A 230 -23.35 2.47 0.54
N GLU A 231 -23.14 3.75 0.25
CA GLU A 231 -24.13 4.78 0.53
C GLU A 231 -25.35 4.69 -0.40
N VAL A 232 -25.17 4.37 -1.67
CA VAL A 232 -26.25 4.36 -2.68
C VAL A 232 -26.15 3.18 -3.65
N GLY A 233 -27.23 2.43 -3.79
CA GLY A 233 -27.53 1.58 -4.96
C GLY A 233 -26.74 0.30 -5.11
N LEU A 234 -25.80 0.00 -4.23
CA LEU A 234 -25.04 -1.24 -4.17
C LEU A 234 -25.42 -2.04 -2.93
N ASN A 235 -25.15 -3.34 -2.96
CA ASN A 235 -25.40 -4.18 -1.80
C ASN A 235 -24.20 -4.15 -0.85
N ASP A 236 -24.49 -4.38 0.43
CA ASP A 236 -23.45 -4.62 1.43
C ASP A 236 -22.60 -5.82 1.01
N THR A 237 -21.31 -5.76 1.29
CA THR A 237 -20.40 -6.88 1.08
C THR A 237 -19.72 -7.28 2.38
N THR A 238 -19.50 -8.58 2.54
CA THR A 238 -18.66 -9.13 3.59
C THR A 238 -17.44 -9.77 2.95
N ASN A 239 -16.28 -9.23 3.24
CA ASN A 239 -15.02 -9.66 2.65
C ASN A 239 -14.20 -10.42 3.69
N THR A 240 -13.67 -11.57 3.33
CA THR A 240 -12.80 -12.35 4.21
C THR A 240 -11.53 -12.76 3.50
N MET A 241 -10.43 -12.82 4.24
CA MET A 241 -9.14 -13.26 3.72
C MET A 241 -8.34 -14.00 4.79
N ILE A 242 -7.70 -15.08 4.39
CA ILE A 242 -6.69 -15.79 5.18
C ILE A 242 -5.37 -15.79 4.40
N SER A 243 -4.27 -15.52 5.10
CA SER A 243 -2.94 -15.53 4.52
C SER A 243 -1.95 -16.24 5.43
N ILE A 244 -1.07 -17.02 4.83
CA ILE A 244 -0.01 -17.76 5.52
C ILE A 244 1.32 -17.45 4.82
N LYS A 245 2.35 -17.16 5.61
CA LYS A 245 3.74 -17.17 5.12
C LYS A 245 4.61 -18.00 6.03
N HIS A 246 5.51 -18.77 5.44
CA HIS A 246 6.45 -19.62 6.16
C HIS A 246 7.88 -19.41 5.66
N LYS A 247 8.78 -19.06 6.56
CA LYS A 247 10.22 -18.99 6.27
C LYS A 247 10.80 -20.39 6.25
N ILE A 248 11.19 -20.86 5.07
CA ILE A 248 11.89 -22.13 4.91
C ILE A 248 13.33 -22.01 5.48
N ASN A 249 13.96 -20.86 5.20
CA ASN A 249 15.29 -20.48 5.69
C ASN A 249 15.42 -18.93 5.60
N ASP A 250 16.63 -18.41 5.84
CA ASP A 250 16.87 -16.97 5.83
C ASP A 250 16.68 -16.31 4.47
N ALA A 251 16.81 -17.06 3.37
CA ALA A 251 16.65 -16.56 2.02
C ALA A 251 15.27 -16.85 1.43
N ASN A 252 14.59 -17.93 1.82
CA ASN A 252 13.38 -18.41 1.15
C ASN A 252 12.16 -18.34 2.05
N THR A 253 11.08 -17.75 1.53
CA THR A 253 9.78 -17.65 2.19
C THR A 253 8.68 -18.06 1.22
N ILE A 254 7.86 -19.03 1.59
CA ILE A 254 6.64 -19.38 0.84
C ILE A 254 5.45 -18.60 1.41
N LYS A 255 4.48 -18.30 0.53
CA LYS A 255 3.30 -17.49 0.85
C LYS A 255 2.07 -18.09 0.19
N VAL A 256 0.96 -18.09 0.91
CA VAL A 256 -0.37 -18.48 0.39
C VAL A 256 -1.36 -17.45 0.91
N THR A 257 -2.31 -17.07 0.05
CA THR A 257 -3.48 -16.28 0.45
C THR A 257 -4.72 -16.82 -0.24
N TYR A 258 -5.86 -16.69 0.43
CA TYR A 258 -7.19 -16.94 -0.12
C TYR A 258 -8.13 -15.87 0.42
N GLY A 259 -8.92 -15.29 -0.44
CA GLY A 259 -9.91 -14.28 -0.08
C GLY A 259 -11.20 -14.45 -0.87
N VAL A 260 -12.30 -14.03 -0.29
CA VAL A 260 -13.62 -13.98 -0.90
C VAL A 260 -14.34 -12.71 -0.51
N GLU A 261 -15.06 -12.13 -1.46
CA GLU A 261 -16.03 -11.06 -1.26
C GLU A 261 -17.43 -11.64 -1.44
N GLU A 262 -18.21 -11.68 -0.37
CA GLU A 262 -19.60 -12.13 -0.38
C GLU A 262 -20.54 -10.95 -0.53
N ALA A 263 -21.24 -10.84 -1.67
CA ALA A 263 -22.26 -9.85 -1.87
C ALA A 263 -23.60 -10.32 -1.28
N VAL A 264 -24.32 -9.43 -0.60
CA VAL A 264 -25.63 -9.75 0.02
C VAL A 264 -26.71 -10.06 -1.01
N ALA A 265 -26.52 -9.76 -2.31
CA ALA A 265 -27.51 -10.01 -3.35
C ALA A 265 -27.29 -11.36 -4.07
N PRO A 266 -28.34 -12.18 -4.23
CA PRO A 266 -28.22 -13.55 -4.76
C PRO A 266 -28.00 -13.64 -6.28
N VAL A 267 -27.65 -12.57 -6.97
CA VAL A 267 -27.61 -12.49 -8.44
C VAL A 267 -26.19 -12.39 -9.01
N LEU A 268 -25.22 -12.11 -8.17
CA LEU A 268 -23.80 -12.00 -8.56
C LEU A 268 -23.03 -13.17 -7.90
N LYS A 269 -22.10 -13.74 -8.65
CA LYS A 269 -21.12 -14.63 -8.06
C LYS A 269 -20.17 -13.85 -7.14
N ASP A 270 -19.63 -14.52 -6.15
CA ASP A 270 -18.72 -13.93 -5.19
C ASP A 270 -17.29 -13.89 -5.74
N PRO A 271 -16.68 -12.71 -5.92
CA PRO A 271 -15.27 -12.62 -6.30
C PRO A 271 -14.37 -13.39 -5.34
N THR A 272 -13.50 -14.23 -5.88
CA THR A 272 -12.51 -14.95 -5.09
C THR A 272 -11.10 -14.69 -5.59
N MET A 273 -10.14 -14.78 -4.69
CA MET A 273 -8.72 -14.70 -5.00
C MET A 273 -7.95 -15.77 -4.24
N MET A 274 -7.09 -16.49 -4.94
CA MET A 274 -6.11 -17.39 -4.33
C MET A 274 -4.73 -17.11 -4.93
N ALA A 275 -3.68 -17.11 -4.08
CA ALA A 275 -2.32 -17.01 -4.59
C ALA A 275 -1.36 -17.91 -3.79
N LEU A 276 -0.38 -18.45 -4.51
CA LEU A 276 0.74 -19.22 -3.98
C LEU A 276 2.04 -18.64 -4.53
N GLY A 277 3.00 -18.32 -3.66
CA GLY A 277 4.25 -17.72 -4.10
C GLY A 277 5.45 -18.04 -3.22
N ILE A 278 6.60 -17.71 -3.76
CA ILE A 278 7.89 -17.80 -3.08
C ILE A 278 8.66 -16.50 -3.26
N ASP A 279 9.25 -16.01 -2.17
CA ASP A 279 10.24 -14.95 -2.19
C ASP A 279 11.62 -15.56 -1.94
N HIS A 280 12.60 -15.14 -2.76
CA HIS A 280 14.01 -15.45 -2.59
C HIS A 280 14.80 -14.17 -2.35
N LYS A 281 15.25 -13.98 -1.13
CA LYS A 281 16.06 -12.83 -0.73
C LYS A 281 17.47 -12.98 -1.27
N LEU A 282 17.90 -12.11 -2.18
CA LEU A 282 19.25 -12.06 -2.72
C LEU A 282 20.23 -11.37 -1.74
N ASN A 283 19.75 -10.28 -1.12
CA ASN A 283 20.46 -9.51 -0.09
C ASN A 283 19.45 -8.66 0.69
N ASP A 284 19.90 -7.72 1.53
CA ASP A 284 19.01 -6.88 2.34
C ASP A 284 18.15 -5.89 1.52
N SER A 285 18.60 -5.56 0.31
CA SER A 285 17.94 -4.60 -0.59
C SER A 285 17.20 -5.26 -1.76
N ALA A 286 17.47 -6.53 -2.08
CA ALA A 286 16.93 -7.17 -3.28
C ALA A 286 16.28 -8.52 -2.96
N THR A 287 15.08 -8.72 -3.48
CA THR A 287 14.31 -9.97 -3.36
C THR A 287 13.72 -10.33 -4.72
N MET A 288 13.97 -11.53 -5.19
CA MET A 288 13.23 -12.13 -6.30
C MET A 288 11.96 -12.78 -5.78
N PHE A 289 10.92 -12.77 -6.59
CA PHE A 289 9.68 -13.46 -6.28
C PHE A 289 9.13 -14.21 -7.50
N ALA A 290 8.39 -15.27 -7.22
CA ALA A 290 7.54 -15.92 -8.20
C ALA A 290 6.22 -16.28 -7.53
N TYR A 291 5.11 -16.11 -8.24
CA TYR A 291 3.80 -16.54 -7.74
C TYR A 291 2.85 -16.91 -8.87
N TRP A 292 1.93 -17.79 -8.53
CA TRP A 292 0.72 -18.06 -9.25
C TRP A 292 -0.45 -17.48 -8.48
N ALA A 293 -1.38 -16.86 -9.18
CA ALA A 293 -2.62 -16.37 -8.62
C ALA A 293 -3.78 -16.73 -9.54
N ASP A 294 -4.94 -16.96 -8.93
CA ASP A 294 -6.19 -17.30 -9.59
C ASP A 294 -7.30 -16.47 -8.94
N GLY A 295 -8.15 -15.89 -9.76
CA GLY A 295 -9.29 -15.12 -9.31
C GLY A 295 -10.53 -15.45 -10.14
N SER A 296 -11.66 -15.53 -9.49
CA SER A 296 -12.95 -15.63 -10.16
C SER A 296 -13.76 -14.34 -10.01
N ASP A 297 -14.56 -14.08 -11.03
CA ASP A 297 -15.52 -12.95 -11.05
C ASP A 297 -14.91 -11.58 -10.68
N GLY A 298 -13.66 -11.32 -11.12
CA GLY A 298 -12.92 -10.07 -10.84
C GLY A 298 -12.18 -10.06 -9.51
N GLY A 299 -11.86 -11.23 -8.96
CA GLY A 299 -11.09 -11.38 -7.72
C GLY A 299 -9.58 -11.11 -7.85
N LEU A 300 -9.05 -10.89 -9.08
CA LEU A 300 -7.72 -10.35 -9.31
C LEU A 300 -7.78 -8.89 -9.77
N ASP A 301 -6.62 -8.25 -9.85
CA ASP A 301 -6.46 -6.82 -10.08
C ASP A 301 -7.13 -6.35 -11.37
N ALA A 302 -8.26 -5.67 -11.23
CA ALA A 302 -8.98 -5.05 -12.32
C ALA A 302 -8.21 -3.86 -12.95
N ASP A 303 -7.24 -3.28 -12.24
CA ASP A 303 -6.37 -2.21 -12.77
C ASP A 303 -5.42 -2.75 -13.85
N ALA A 304 -5.14 -4.05 -13.84
CA ALA A 304 -4.39 -4.74 -14.90
C ALA A 304 -5.23 -5.03 -16.15
N GLY A 305 -6.50 -4.67 -16.15
CA GLY A 305 -7.43 -4.94 -17.25
C GLY A 305 -7.88 -6.39 -17.36
N LEU A 306 -7.71 -7.20 -16.30
CA LEU A 306 -8.18 -8.58 -16.22
C LEU A 306 -9.71 -8.62 -16.09
N VAL A 307 -10.35 -9.51 -16.81
CA VAL A 307 -11.82 -9.59 -16.92
C VAL A 307 -12.29 -10.99 -16.53
N GLY A 308 -13.26 -11.04 -15.61
CA GLY A 308 -13.92 -12.29 -15.21
C GLY A 308 -13.01 -13.24 -14.45
N ASP A 309 -13.01 -14.51 -14.84
CA ASP A 309 -12.10 -15.51 -14.27
C ASP A 309 -10.70 -15.30 -14.86
N SER A 310 -9.71 -15.23 -14.01
CA SER A 310 -8.35 -14.88 -14.43
C SER A 310 -7.27 -15.64 -13.68
N THR A 311 -6.18 -15.94 -14.38
CA THR A 311 -4.99 -16.60 -13.83
C THR A 311 -3.74 -15.82 -14.17
N VAL A 312 -2.85 -15.67 -13.20
CA VAL A 312 -1.58 -14.96 -13.35
C VAL A 312 -0.43 -15.87 -12.92
N LEU A 313 0.60 -15.97 -13.74
CA LEU A 313 1.90 -16.51 -13.36
C LEU A 313 2.95 -15.41 -13.51
N ALA A 314 3.52 -14.94 -12.41
CA ALA A 314 4.47 -13.85 -12.40
C ALA A 314 5.82 -14.23 -11.81
N LEU A 315 6.88 -13.65 -12.40
CA LEU A 315 8.25 -13.69 -11.89
C LEU A 315 8.78 -12.25 -11.86
N GLY A 316 9.36 -11.83 -10.74
CA GLY A 316 9.80 -10.47 -10.61
C GLY A 316 10.90 -10.24 -9.60
N VAL A 317 11.24 -8.96 -9.43
CA VAL A 317 12.26 -8.51 -8.49
C VAL A 317 11.84 -7.20 -7.82
N VAL A 318 12.05 -7.13 -6.53
CA VAL A 318 11.96 -5.91 -5.74
C VAL A 318 13.34 -5.49 -5.32
N VAL A 319 13.72 -4.25 -5.64
CA VAL A 319 14.97 -3.63 -5.19
C VAL A 319 14.62 -2.39 -4.37
N LYS A 320 15.19 -2.27 -3.16
CA LYS A 320 15.02 -1.12 -2.25
C LYS A 320 16.36 -0.40 -2.09
N PHE A 321 16.32 0.89 -2.03
CA PHE A 321 17.50 1.76 -1.89
C PHE A 321 17.21 2.96 -1.00
#